data_166ad0d3752ba32685bab10a975ee186
#
_entry.id   166ad0d3752ba32685bab10a975ee186
#
_cell.length_a   1.000
_cell.length_b   1.000
_cell.length_c   1.000
_cell.angle_alpha   90.00
_cell.angle_beta   90.00
_cell.angle_gamma   90.00
#
_symmetry.space_group_name_H-M   'P 1'
#
loop_
_entity.id
_entity.type
_entity.pdbx_description
1 polymer ?
#
loop_
_entity_poly.entity_id
_entity_poly.type
_entity_poly.pdbx_seq_one_letter_code
_entity_poly.pdbx_strand_id
1 'polypeptide(L)'
;MGNAYEERLGTDRMLPLIFKMSLPAVAAQLVNLLYNIVDRIYIGHIPGIGTDALAGIGVTSAVIILISSFSAIVGAGGSPLAAIALGQGNRERAGQILGNGFILLLIFTILTSATTYLFMKPILFFTGASENTIGYATDYLSIYLLGTLFVELSVGLNTFINTQGRPTIAMYSVLIGAILNIGLDPLFIFTFGMGVKGAALATILSQACSAIWVISFLTSKKASLRLEYHYIKLHKGIILSILALGVSPFIMASTESLVGFVLNSSLEKFGDIYVSALAIMQSAMLIVSVPLTGFAQGFVPIVSYNYGHHNRERVKECFKIVVIIMFSFNFLLISFMILFPSLVASAFTNDETLIETVRQVMPIFLGGMTIFGLQRACQNMFVALGQAKVSVFIALLRKVILLIPLALILPRFMGMPGVYAAEGISDATAAICCTLIFAIQFPRILRKMV
;
A
#
# COMPACT_ATOMS: atom_id res chain seq x y z
N MET A 1 22.88 -12.04 -18.94
CA MET A 1 22.06 -12.68 -17.87
C MET A 1 20.87 -11.79 -17.41
N GLY A 2 20.95 -10.47 -17.43
CA GLY A 2 19.84 -9.59 -17.04
C GLY A 2 18.57 -9.76 -17.87
N ASN A 3 18.72 -9.91 -19.18
CA ASN A 3 17.61 -10.00 -20.14
C ASN A 3 16.75 -11.27 -20.01
N ALA A 4 17.36 -12.40 -19.62
CA ALA A 4 16.66 -13.68 -19.56
C ALA A 4 15.48 -13.73 -18.56
N TYR A 5 15.52 -12.93 -17.49
CA TYR A 5 14.40 -12.85 -16.53
C TYR A 5 13.26 -11.99 -17.03
N GLU A 6 13.59 -10.92 -17.73
CA GLU A 6 12.64 -10.00 -18.36
C GLU A 6 11.90 -10.71 -19.52
N GLU A 7 12.61 -11.44 -20.37
CA GLU A 7 12.02 -12.20 -21.48
C GLU A 7 11.00 -13.25 -21.00
N ARG A 8 11.22 -13.84 -19.81
CA ARG A 8 10.27 -14.77 -19.19
C ARG A 8 8.88 -14.16 -18.95
N LEU A 9 8.78 -12.83 -18.72
CA LEU A 9 7.49 -12.15 -18.60
C LEU A 9 6.64 -12.31 -19.87
N GLY A 10 7.30 -12.41 -21.02
CA GLY A 10 6.67 -12.61 -22.33
C GLY A 10 6.53 -14.06 -22.80
N THR A 11 7.25 -15.02 -22.18
CA THR A 11 7.39 -16.38 -22.73
C THR A 11 6.94 -17.49 -21.80
N ASP A 12 7.15 -17.39 -20.48
CA ASP A 12 6.80 -18.45 -19.52
C ASP A 12 5.27 -18.68 -19.49
N ARG A 13 4.84 -19.91 -19.11
CA ARG A 13 3.43 -20.24 -18.91
C ARG A 13 2.79 -19.30 -17.88
N MET A 14 1.61 -18.78 -18.18
CA MET A 14 1.02 -17.65 -17.44
C MET A 14 0.76 -17.96 -15.96
N LEU A 15 0.09 -19.07 -15.65
CA LEU A 15 -0.28 -19.39 -14.26
C LEU A 15 0.95 -19.60 -13.36
N PRO A 16 1.96 -20.42 -13.71
CA PRO A 16 3.20 -20.52 -12.92
C PRO A 16 3.95 -19.19 -12.81
N LEU A 17 3.96 -18.38 -13.87
CA LEU A 17 4.62 -17.08 -13.88
C LEU A 17 3.96 -16.12 -12.87
N ILE A 18 2.62 -16.04 -12.87
CA ILE A 18 1.88 -15.21 -11.91
C ILE A 18 2.25 -15.61 -10.48
N PHE A 19 2.20 -16.90 -10.13
CA PHE A 19 2.57 -17.34 -8.78
C PHE A 19 4.03 -17.07 -8.44
N LYS A 20 4.95 -17.32 -9.37
CA LYS A 20 6.38 -17.05 -9.19
C LYS A 20 6.68 -15.57 -8.95
N MET A 21 5.92 -14.69 -9.58
CA MET A 21 6.06 -13.23 -9.40
C MET A 21 5.33 -12.75 -8.14
N SER A 22 4.16 -13.31 -7.85
CA SER A 22 3.29 -12.81 -6.78
C SER A 22 3.63 -13.38 -5.39
N LEU A 23 4.02 -14.66 -5.26
CA LEU A 23 4.29 -15.25 -3.95
C LEU A 23 5.41 -14.53 -3.17
N PRO A 24 6.57 -14.18 -3.77
CA PRO A 24 7.57 -13.40 -3.06
C PRO A 24 7.05 -12.02 -2.64
N ALA A 25 6.25 -11.37 -3.49
CA ALA A 25 5.67 -10.06 -3.16
C ALA A 25 4.63 -10.16 -2.03
N VAL A 26 3.80 -11.20 -2.01
CA VAL A 26 2.88 -11.49 -0.90
C VAL A 26 3.66 -11.75 0.39
N ALA A 27 4.70 -12.58 0.33
CA ALA A 27 5.55 -12.85 1.49
C ALA A 27 6.20 -11.56 2.03
N ALA A 28 6.70 -10.68 1.16
CA ALA A 28 7.23 -9.38 1.55
C ALA A 28 6.19 -8.52 2.27
N GLN A 29 4.95 -8.47 1.77
CA GLN A 29 3.87 -7.71 2.41
C GLN A 29 3.48 -8.28 3.78
N LEU A 30 3.43 -9.60 3.92
CA LEU A 30 3.16 -10.25 5.20
C LEU A 30 4.28 -9.99 6.21
N VAL A 31 5.53 -10.07 5.80
CA VAL A 31 6.69 -9.74 6.66
C VAL A 31 6.66 -8.28 7.08
N ASN A 32 6.30 -7.37 6.16
CA ASN A 32 6.13 -5.95 6.46
C ASN A 32 5.04 -5.71 7.53
N LEU A 33 3.91 -6.42 7.42
CA LEU A 33 2.86 -6.36 8.42
C LEU A 33 3.35 -6.89 9.79
N LEU A 34 4.04 -8.03 9.79
CA LEU A 34 4.53 -8.65 11.01
C LEU A 34 5.54 -7.78 11.76
N TYR A 35 6.52 -7.19 11.05
CA TYR A 35 7.50 -6.37 11.75
C TYR A 35 6.85 -5.10 12.32
N ASN A 36 5.87 -4.49 11.66
CA ASN A 36 5.13 -3.35 12.23
C ASN A 36 4.38 -3.71 13.51
N ILE A 37 3.87 -4.96 13.61
CA ILE A 37 3.23 -5.46 14.84
C ILE A 37 4.27 -5.64 15.95
N VAL A 38 5.42 -6.24 15.63
CA VAL A 38 6.51 -6.48 16.58
C VAL A 38 7.08 -5.17 17.12
N ASP A 39 7.32 -4.19 16.26
CA ASP A 39 7.77 -2.84 16.65
C ASP A 39 6.81 -2.21 17.68
N ARG A 40 5.50 -2.25 17.41
CA ARG A 40 4.49 -1.76 18.35
C ARG A 40 4.46 -2.54 19.68
N ILE A 41 4.71 -3.83 19.65
CA ILE A 41 4.82 -4.65 20.88
C ILE A 41 6.01 -4.17 21.71
N TYR A 42 7.18 -3.97 21.11
CA TYR A 42 8.35 -3.48 21.84
C TYR A 42 8.10 -2.08 22.44
N ILE A 43 7.52 -1.17 21.68
CA ILE A 43 7.20 0.17 22.17
C ILE A 43 6.20 0.15 23.33
N GLY A 44 5.15 -0.67 23.22
CA GLY A 44 4.18 -0.84 24.30
C GLY A 44 4.73 -1.42 25.59
N HIS A 45 5.88 -2.12 25.53
CA HIS A 45 6.56 -2.70 26.68
C HIS A 45 7.68 -1.81 27.27
N ILE A 46 7.82 -0.56 26.83
CA ILE A 46 8.77 0.37 27.43
C ILE A 46 8.36 0.67 28.87
N PRO A 47 9.23 0.39 29.89
CA PRO A 47 8.86 0.56 31.28
C PRO A 47 8.44 1.98 31.62
N GLY A 48 7.29 2.12 32.28
CA GLY A 48 6.76 3.39 32.79
C GLY A 48 6.10 4.32 31.78
N ILE A 49 6.34 4.15 30.46
CA ILE A 49 5.83 5.05 29.42
C ILE A 49 5.15 4.33 28.25
N GLY A 50 5.12 2.99 28.24
CA GLY A 50 4.71 2.20 27.06
C GLY A 50 3.35 2.59 26.48
N THR A 51 2.35 2.84 27.32
CA THR A 51 1.00 3.23 26.87
C THR A 51 1.00 4.59 26.16
N ASP A 52 1.64 5.61 26.75
CA ASP A 52 1.70 6.96 26.20
C ASP A 52 2.61 7.00 24.96
N ALA A 53 3.71 6.24 24.97
CA ALA A 53 4.58 6.07 23.81
C ALA A 53 3.86 5.44 22.63
N LEU A 54 3.10 4.35 22.88
CA LEU A 54 2.33 3.67 21.85
C LEU A 54 1.24 4.57 21.26
N ALA A 55 0.55 5.34 22.11
CA ALA A 55 -0.44 6.33 21.68
C ALA A 55 0.23 7.44 20.83
N GLY A 56 1.38 7.97 21.27
CA GLY A 56 2.15 8.96 20.52
C GLY A 56 2.58 8.47 19.15
N ILE A 57 3.07 7.24 19.05
CA ILE A 57 3.45 6.64 17.76
C ILE A 57 2.23 6.35 16.90
N GLY A 58 1.09 5.98 17.50
CA GLY A 58 -0.19 5.84 16.80
C GLY A 58 -0.56 7.11 16.04
N VAL A 59 -0.39 8.26 16.66
CA VAL A 59 -0.61 9.58 16.04
C VAL A 59 0.37 9.85 14.90
N THR A 60 1.65 9.50 15.05
CA THR A 60 2.65 9.69 13.98
C THR A 60 2.40 8.79 12.78
N SER A 61 1.73 7.66 12.97
CA SER A 61 1.46 6.69 11.89
C SER A 61 0.68 7.31 10.73
N ALA A 62 -0.28 8.20 11.01
CA ALA A 62 -1.04 8.90 9.97
C ALA A 62 -0.12 9.79 9.11
N VAL A 63 0.84 10.47 9.73
CA VAL A 63 1.82 11.32 9.05
C VAL A 63 2.78 10.47 8.22
N ILE A 64 3.26 9.37 8.78
CA ILE A 64 4.16 8.42 8.10
C ILE A 64 3.49 7.80 6.88
N ILE A 65 2.22 7.40 6.98
CA ILE A 65 1.44 6.88 5.84
C ILE A 65 1.33 7.94 4.74
N LEU A 66 1.07 9.20 5.10
CA LEU A 66 1.01 10.28 4.14
C LEU A 66 2.36 10.50 3.43
N ILE A 67 3.46 10.54 4.18
CA ILE A 67 4.83 10.64 3.61
C ILE A 67 5.09 9.46 2.67
N SER A 68 4.88 8.22 3.14
CA SER A 68 5.14 7.02 2.34
C SER A 68 4.23 6.90 1.11
N SER A 69 3.08 7.58 1.08
CA SER A 69 2.20 7.61 -0.09
C SER A 69 2.84 8.31 -1.29
N PHE A 70 3.83 9.19 -1.07
CA PHE A 70 4.59 9.81 -2.15
C PHE A 70 5.52 8.81 -2.87
N SER A 71 6.08 7.84 -2.14
CA SER A 71 6.83 6.74 -2.79
C SER A 71 5.94 5.88 -3.69
N ALA A 72 4.65 5.74 -3.34
CA ALA A 72 3.68 5.02 -4.17
C ALA A 72 3.44 5.74 -5.51
N ILE A 73 3.56 7.07 -5.59
CA ILE A 73 3.47 7.81 -6.86
C ILE A 73 4.54 7.29 -7.83
N VAL A 74 5.76 7.18 -7.35
CA VAL A 74 6.89 6.74 -8.17
C VAL A 74 6.87 5.23 -8.40
N GLY A 75 6.65 4.46 -7.32
CA GLY A 75 6.64 3.01 -7.39
C GLY A 75 5.52 2.46 -8.27
N ALA A 76 4.28 2.78 -7.95
CA ALA A 76 3.12 2.26 -8.68
C ALA A 76 2.81 3.06 -9.96
N GLY A 77 3.29 4.30 -10.08
CA GLY A 77 3.16 5.10 -11.31
C GLY A 77 4.28 4.82 -12.32
N GLY A 78 5.53 4.76 -11.86
CA GLY A 78 6.71 4.61 -12.71
C GLY A 78 6.98 3.17 -13.15
N SER A 79 6.84 2.19 -12.23
CA SER A 79 7.20 0.80 -12.55
C SER A 79 6.37 0.17 -13.68
N PRO A 80 5.05 0.37 -13.80
CA PRO A 80 4.30 -0.12 -14.96
C PRO A 80 4.70 0.56 -16.26
N LEU A 81 5.00 1.87 -16.23
CA LEU A 81 5.49 2.59 -17.42
C LEU A 81 6.84 2.07 -17.88
N ALA A 82 7.75 1.76 -16.94
CA ALA A 82 9.04 1.16 -17.25
C ALA A 82 8.86 -0.26 -17.83
N ALA A 83 7.93 -1.08 -17.26
CA ALA A 83 7.61 -2.40 -17.79
C ALA A 83 7.06 -2.34 -19.23
N ILE A 84 6.17 -1.37 -19.52
CA ILE A 84 5.66 -1.13 -20.88
C ILE A 84 6.82 -0.79 -21.82
N ALA A 85 7.72 0.11 -21.42
CA ALA A 85 8.88 0.50 -22.23
C ALA A 85 9.82 -0.67 -22.47
N LEU A 86 10.05 -1.54 -21.47
CA LEU A 86 10.84 -2.78 -21.64
C LEU A 86 10.16 -3.74 -22.62
N GLY A 87 8.83 -3.91 -22.52
CA GLY A 87 8.06 -4.73 -23.45
C GLY A 87 8.14 -4.22 -24.90
N GLN A 88 8.24 -2.91 -25.10
CA GLN A 88 8.47 -2.25 -26.40
C GLN A 88 9.92 -2.39 -26.90
N GLY A 89 10.81 -2.98 -26.11
CA GLY A 89 12.26 -3.02 -26.41
C GLY A 89 12.97 -1.68 -26.20
N ASN A 90 12.29 -0.65 -25.69
CA ASN A 90 12.84 0.69 -25.49
C ASN A 90 13.48 0.82 -24.10
N ARG A 91 14.69 0.29 -23.95
CA ARG A 91 15.46 0.30 -22.70
C ARG A 91 15.89 1.68 -22.27
N GLU A 92 16.17 2.56 -23.23
CA GLU A 92 16.53 3.94 -22.96
C GLU A 92 15.39 4.65 -22.22
N ARG A 93 14.16 4.54 -22.76
CA ARG A 93 12.97 5.10 -22.11
C ARG A 93 12.71 4.49 -20.74
N ALA A 94 12.88 3.19 -20.57
CA ALA A 94 12.74 2.54 -19.28
C ALA A 94 13.79 3.06 -18.27
N GLY A 95 15.04 3.24 -18.68
CA GLY A 95 16.11 3.85 -17.88
C GLY A 95 15.80 5.30 -17.49
N GLN A 96 15.30 6.09 -18.44
CA GLN A 96 14.85 7.48 -18.17
C GLN A 96 13.70 7.51 -17.17
N ILE A 97 12.74 6.57 -17.22
CA ILE A 97 11.63 6.49 -16.25
C ILE A 97 12.18 6.18 -14.86
N LEU A 98 13.10 5.22 -14.72
CA LEU A 98 13.75 4.92 -13.44
C LEU A 98 14.54 6.12 -12.91
N GLY A 99 15.34 6.79 -13.75
CA GLY A 99 16.14 7.97 -13.38
C GLY A 99 15.27 9.15 -12.94
N ASN A 100 14.17 9.42 -13.66
CA ASN A 100 13.20 10.46 -13.25
C ASN A 100 12.46 10.07 -11.97
N GLY A 101 12.12 8.79 -11.79
CA GLY A 101 11.55 8.27 -10.55
C GLY A 101 12.48 8.48 -9.37
N PHE A 102 13.77 8.19 -9.52
CA PHE A 102 14.78 8.44 -8.49
C PHE A 102 14.83 9.92 -8.08
N ILE A 103 14.86 10.84 -9.04
CA ILE A 103 14.87 12.29 -8.75
C ILE A 103 13.57 12.71 -8.04
N LEU A 104 12.42 12.22 -8.50
CA LEU A 104 11.13 12.52 -7.86
C LEU A 104 11.10 12.07 -6.40
N LEU A 105 11.64 10.89 -6.08
CA LEU A 105 11.75 10.43 -4.69
C LEU A 105 12.62 11.37 -3.85
N LEU A 106 13.75 11.87 -4.38
CA LEU A 106 14.58 12.85 -3.69
C LEU A 106 13.82 14.16 -3.44
N ILE A 107 13.10 14.67 -4.45
CA ILE A 107 12.29 15.89 -4.33
C ILE A 107 11.18 15.68 -3.29
N PHE A 108 10.46 14.57 -3.34
CA PHE A 108 9.39 14.27 -2.38
C PHE A 108 9.94 14.12 -0.97
N THR A 109 11.07 13.45 -0.79
CA THR A 109 11.75 13.37 0.52
C THR A 109 12.02 14.74 1.09
N ILE A 110 12.66 15.62 0.33
CA ILE A 110 13.00 16.96 0.79
C ILE A 110 11.73 17.76 1.11
N LEU A 111 10.73 17.72 0.21
CA LEU A 111 9.50 18.47 0.38
C LEU A 111 8.70 17.99 1.59
N THR A 112 8.48 16.69 1.71
CA THR A 112 7.67 16.10 2.80
C THR A 112 8.38 16.23 4.14
N SER A 113 9.71 15.94 4.20
CA SER A 113 10.48 16.06 5.44
C SER A 113 10.56 17.51 5.90
N ALA A 114 10.87 18.46 5.01
CA ALA A 114 10.96 19.86 5.37
C ALA A 114 9.61 20.42 5.84
N THR A 115 8.52 20.14 5.09
CA THR A 115 7.17 20.60 5.46
C THR A 115 6.74 19.99 6.79
N THR A 116 6.93 18.69 6.97
CA THR A 116 6.54 18.02 8.22
C THR A 116 7.40 18.50 9.39
N TYR A 117 8.69 18.75 9.20
CA TYR A 117 9.56 19.26 10.26
C TYR A 117 9.16 20.67 10.70
N LEU A 118 8.90 21.58 9.74
CA LEU A 118 8.48 22.95 10.01
C LEU A 118 7.13 23.04 10.73
N PHE A 119 6.19 22.17 10.38
CA PHE A 119 4.82 22.16 10.92
C PHE A 119 4.55 20.96 11.83
N MET A 120 5.59 20.37 12.43
CA MET A 120 5.48 19.10 13.17
C MET A 120 4.43 19.12 14.25
N LYS A 121 4.50 20.08 15.20
CA LYS A 121 3.54 20.16 16.30
C LYS A 121 2.11 20.41 15.83
N PRO A 122 1.83 21.42 14.97
CA PRO A 122 0.48 21.59 14.41
C PRO A 122 -0.09 20.35 13.73
N ILE A 123 0.74 19.66 12.94
CA ILE A 123 0.34 18.43 12.25
C ILE A 123 0.00 17.33 13.26
N LEU A 124 0.86 17.11 14.27
CA LEU A 124 0.64 16.08 15.29
C LEU A 124 -0.61 16.37 16.14
N PHE A 125 -0.87 17.63 16.53
CA PHE A 125 -2.12 17.99 17.21
C PHE A 125 -3.34 17.78 16.31
N PHE A 126 -3.23 18.12 15.03
CA PHE A 126 -4.31 17.87 14.06
C PHE A 126 -4.60 16.38 13.89
N THR A 127 -3.58 15.51 13.98
CA THR A 127 -3.74 14.05 13.88
C THR A 127 -4.13 13.39 15.20
N GLY A 128 -4.30 14.16 16.29
CA GLY A 128 -4.87 13.69 17.55
C GLY A 128 -3.86 13.53 18.70
N ALA A 129 -2.69 14.16 18.63
CA ALA A 129 -1.76 14.20 19.77
C ALA A 129 -2.38 14.99 20.95
N SER A 130 -2.20 14.48 22.15
CA SER A 130 -2.49 15.18 23.41
C SER A 130 -1.21 15.77 24.00
N GLU A 131 -1.36 16.63 25.03
CA GLU A 131 -0.21 17.16 25.79
C GLU A 131 0.68 16.06 26.37
N ASN A 132 0.11 14.88 26.71
CA ASN A 132 0.86 13.76 27.26
C ASN A 132 1.61 12.96 26.17
N THR A 133 1.11 12.93 24.95
CA THR A 133 1.65 12.09 23.86
C THR A 133 2.52 12.87 22.88
N ILE A 134 2.40 14.22 22.81
CA ILE A 134 3.09 15.07 21.86
C ILE A 134 4.62 14.94 21.95
N GLY A 135 5.15 14.77 23.16
CA GLY A 135 6.60 14.58 23.37
C GLY A 135 7.12 13.34 22.67
N TYR A 136 6.46 12.20 22.91
CA TYR A 136 6.84 10.91 22.28
C TYR A 136 6.64 10.94 20.77
N ALA A 137 5.55 11.54 20.30
CA ALA A 137 5.27 11.70 18.89
C ALA A 137 6.34 12.55 18.19
N THR A 138 6.76 13.66 18.81
CA THR A 138 7.82 14.55 18.29
C THR A 138 9.18 13.86 18.28
N ASP A 139 9.52 13.13 19.35
CA ASP A 139 10.77 12.39 19.48
C ASP A 139 10.91 11.31 18.41
N TYR A 140 9.85 10.54 18.15
CA TYR A 140 9.82 9.55 17.08
C TYR A 140 9.91 10.19 15.69
N LEU A 141 9.02 11.14 15.42
CA LEU A 141 8.88 11.71 14.08
C LEU A 141 10.12 12.51 13.66
N SER A 142 10.76 13.24 14.58
CA SER A 142 11.97 14.01 14.27
C SER A 142 13.12 13.13 13.78
N ILE A 143 13.32 11.96 14.40
CA ILE A 143 14.33 10.98 13.97
C ILE A 143 13.89 10.32 12.65
N TYR A 144 12.61 9.89 12.54
CA TYR A 144 12.09 9.27 11.35
C TYR A 144 12.27 10.16 10.11
N LEU A 145 12.04 11.47 10.23
CA LEU A 145 12.19 12.42 9.13
C LEU A 145 13.63 12.50 8.59
N LEU A 146 14.65 12.29 9.43
CA LEU A 146 16.05 12.21 8.98
C LEU A 146 16.28 10.97 8.09
N GLY A 147 15.54 9.90 8.34
CA GLY A 147 15.64 8.66 7.57
C GLY A 147 14.63 8.51 6.44
N THR A 148 13.74 9.47 6.22
CA THR A 148 12.68 9.42 5.19
C THR A 148 13.26 9.14 3.81
N LEU A 149 14.45 9.64 3.50
CA LEU A 149 15.16 9.35 2.25
C LEU A 149 15.31 7.84 2.02
N PHE A 150 15.73 7.11 3.03
CA PHE A 150 15.93 5.66 2.91
C PHE A 150 14.60 4.92 2.74
N VAL A 151 13.56 5.37 3.44
CA VAL A 151 12.21 4.82 3.30
C VAL A 151 11.69 5.03 1.89
N GLU A 152 11.71 6.25 1.39
CA GLU A 152 11.24 6.60 0.04
C GLU A 152 12.01 5.83 -1.04
N LEU A 153 13.33 5.72 -0.94
CA LEU A 153 14.15 4.99 -1.90
C LEU A 153 13.93 3.49 -1.81
N SER A 154 13.84 2.91 -0.60
CA SER A 154 13.64 1.47 -0.44
C SER A 154 12.28 1.03 -0.97
N VAL A 155 11.22 1.77 -0.70
CA VAL A 155 9.85 1.42 -1.13
C VAL A 155 9.62 1.78 -2.60
N GLY A 156 9.95 3.01 -3.00
CA GLY A 156 9.65 3.51 -4.35
C GLY A 156 10.45 2.81 -5.44
N LEU A 157 11.75 2.54 -5.22
CA LEU A 157 12.59 1.87 -6.22
C LEU A 157 12.44 0.34 -6.22
N ASN A 158 11.97 -0.26 -5.14
CA ASN A 158 11.82 -1.71 -5.04
C ASN A 158 10.88 -2.29 -6.12
N THR A 159 9.84 -1.54 -6.48
CA THR A 159 8.88 -1.93 -7.52
C THR A 159 9.53 -2.08 -8.90
N PHE A 160 10.60 -1.32 -9.20
CA PHE A 160 11.37 -1.45 -10.44
C PHE A 160 12.22 -2.73 -10.50
N ILE A 161 12.48 -3.37 -9.36
CA ILE A 161 13.10 -4.71 -9.32
C ILE A 161 12.06 -5.75 -9.75
N ASN A 162 10.81 -5.63 -9.29
CA ASN A 162 9.70 -6.48 -9.73
C ASN A 162 9.47 -6.38 -11.25
N THR A 163 9.57 -5.16 -11.79
CA THR A 163 9.45 -4.86 -13.24
C THR A 163 10.41 -5.68 -14.11
N GLN A 164 11.56 -6.06 -13.57
CA GLN A 164 12.59 -6.85 -14.25
C GLN A 164 12.39 -8.38 -14.12
N GLY A 165 11.24 -8.83 -13.59
CA GLY A 165 10.97 -10.25 -13.36
C GLY A 165 11.75 -10.85 -12.18
N ARG A 166 12.18 -10.03 -11.20
CA ARG A 166 13.00 -10.46 -10.06
C ARG A 166 12.36 -10.19 -8.69
N PRO A 167 11.13 -10.67 -8.43
CA PRO A 167 10.41 -10.39 -7.19
C PRO A 167 11.12 -10.93 -5.94
N THR A 168 11.88 -12.02 -6.05
CA THR A 168 12.64 -12.56 -4.92
C THR A 168 13.72 -11.60 -4.44
N ILE A 169 14.38 -10.87 -5.35
CA ILE A 169 15.37 -9.85 -4.97
C ILE A 169 14.69 -8.65 -4.30
N ALA A 170 13.52 -8.27 -4.81
CA ALA A 170 12.68 -7.25 -4.21
C ALA A 170 12.21 -7.66 -2.80
N MET A 171 11.82 -8.91 -2.61
CA MET A 171 11.46 -9.47 -1.30
C MET A 171 12.63 -9.41 -0.31
N TYR A 172 13.84 -9.72 -0.74
CA TYR A 172 15.00 -9.68 0.16
C TYR A 172 15.26 -8.30 0.75
N SER A 173 14.97 -7.20 0.04
CA SER A 173 15.11 -5.86 0.62
C SER A 173 14.19 -5.67 1.83
N VAL A 174 12.95 -6.17 1.73
CA VAL A 174 11.97 -6.10 2.82
C VAL A 174 12.38 -7.01 3.98
N LEU A 175 12.84 -8.23 3.68
CA LEU A 175 13.33 -9.17 4.71
C LEU A 175 14.53 -8.61 5.48
N ILE A 176 15.51 -8.03 4.78
CA ILE A 176 16.68 -7.39 5.41
C ILE A 176 16.20 -6.28 6.37
N GLY A 177 15.32 -5.39 5.91
CA GLY A 177 14.77 -4.34 6.75
C GLY A 177 14.04 -4.88 7.98
N ALA A 178 13.15 -5.86 7.80
CA ALA A 178 12.36 -6.43 8.87
C ALA A 178 13.23 -7.15 9.93
N ILE A 179 14.17 -7.99 9.49
CA ILE A 179 15.06 -8.74 10.40
C ILE A 179 15.94 -7.78 11.21
N LEU A 180 16.49 -6.76 10.53
CA LEU A 180 17.32 -5.76 11.22
C LEU A 180 16.50 -4.94 12.21
N ASN A 181 15.29 -4.52 11.83
CA ASN A 181 14.42 -3.75 12.71
C ASN A 181 14.07 -4.55 13.99
N ILE A 182 13.58 -5.80 13.84
CA ILE A 182 13.25 -6.68 14.96
C ILE A 182 14.47 -6.90 15.90
N GLY A 183 15.69 -6.95 15.34
CA GLY A 183 16.90 -7.11 16.13
C GLY A 183 17.41 -5.82 16.77
N LEU A 184 17.29 -4.68 16.07
CA LEU A 184 17.78 -3.38 16.56
C LEU A 184 16.82 -2.71 17.55
N ASP A 185 15.51 -2.96 17.43
CA ASP A 185 14.53 -2.40 18.37
C ASP A 185 14.83 -2.71 19.83
N PRO A 186 14.96 -3.98 20.26
CA PRO A 186 15.26 -4.28 21.67
C PRO A 186 16.63 -3.75 22.11
N LEU A 187 17.59 -3.68 21.19
CA LEU A 187 18.92 -3.15 21.49
C LEU A 187 18.86 -1.64 21.79
N PHE A 188 18.20 -0.85 20.94
CA PHE A 188 18.13 0.59 21.13
C PHE A 188 17.09 1.00 22.17
N ILE A 189 15.93 0.35 22.18
CA ILE A 189 14.85 0.68 23.12
C ILE A 189 15.25 0.36 24.55
N PHE A 190 15.69 -0.87 24.81
CA PHE A 190 15.89 -1.39 26.17
C PHE A 190 17.36 -1.37 26.59
N THR A 191 18.29 -1.93 25.78
CA THR A 191 19.69 -2.07 26.18
C THR A 191 20.39 -0.71 26.24
N PHE A 192 20.18 0.15 25.27
CA PHE A 192 20.72 1.52 25.28
C PHE A 192 19.81 2.53 25.97
N GLY A 193 18.61 2.11 26.40
CA GLY A 193 17.68 2.97 27.13
C GLY A 193 17.14 4.16 26.35
N MET A 194 17.18 4.12 25.02
CA MET A 194 16.75 5.24 24.16
C MET A 194 15.23 5.37 24.04
N GLY A 195 14.47 4.35 24.51
CA GLY A 195 13.00 4.36 24.44
C GLY A 195 12.47 4.59 23.02
N VAL A 196 11.54 5.51 22.88
CA VAL A 196 10.87 5.85 21.59
C VAL A 196 11.86 6.31 20.52
N LYS A 197 12.90 7.05 20.90
CA LYS A 197 13.97 7.47 19.97
C LYS A 197 14.74 6.27 19.41
N GLY A 198 14.92 5.23 20.24
CA GLY A 198 15.56 3.99 19.84
C GLY A 198 14.77 3.25 18.76
N ALA A 199 13.45 3.15 18.90
CA ALA A 199 12.58 2.56 17.90
C ALA A 199 12.66 3.30 16.54
N ALA A 200 12.60 4.63 16.57
CA ALA A 200 12.75 5.44 15.34
C ALA A 200 14.13 5.23 14.68
N LEU A 201 15.20 5.19 15.47
CA LEU A 201 16.57 4.96 14.99
C LEU A 201 16.72 3.56 14.38
N ALA A 202 16.18 2.52 15.02
CA ALA A 202 16.17 1.16 14.49
C ALA A 202 15.45 1.09 13.14
N THR A 203 14.30 1.74 13.04
CA THR A 203 13.53 1.82 11.79
C THR A 203 14.34 2.46 10.65
N ILE A 204 14.93 3.64 10.86
CA ILE A 204 15.67 4.32 9.78
C ILE A 204 16.94 3.59 9.38
N LEU A 205 17.66 2.96 10.32
CA LEU A 205 18.85 2.15 10.00
C LEU A 205 18.48 0.90 9.21
N SER A 206 17.40 0.24 9.57
CA SER A 206 16.87 -0.93 8.86
C SER A 206 16.44 -0.55 7.44
N GLN A 207 15.76 0.58 7.28
CA GLN A 207 15.38 1.10 5.96
C GLN A 207 16.60 1.56 5.14
N ALA A 208 17.64 2.08 5.79
CA ALA A 208 18.89 2.41 5.10
C ALA A 208 19.55 1.13 4.50
N CYS A 209 19.60 0.04 5.23
CA CYS A 209 20.10 -1.24 4.71
C CYS A 209 19.23 -1.76 3.55
N SER A 210 17.91 -1.63 3.65
CA SER A 210 16.99 -1.96 2.56
C SER A 210 17.24 -1.11 1.32
N ALA A 211 17.40 0.21 1.49
CA ALA A 211 17.70 1.15 0.40
C ALA A 211 19.05 0.83 -0.26
N ILE A 212 20.08 0.54 0.53
CA ILE A 212 21.40 0.12 0.02
C ILE A 212 21.29 -1.14 -0.82
N TRP A 213 20.53 -2.13 -0.37
CA TRP A 213 20.27 -3.36 -1.14
C TRP A 213 19.61 -3.06 -2.49
N VAL A 214 18.53 -2.26 -2.50
CA VAL A 214 17.79 -1.89 -3.71
C VAL A 214 18.69 -1.12 -4.68
N ILE A 215 19.39 -0.10 -4.21
CA ILE A 215 20.29 0.71 -5.03
C ILE A 215 21.46 -0.14 -5.56
N SER A 216 22.08 -0.97 -4.72
CA SER A 216 23.18 -1.86 -5.13
C SER A 216 22.75 -2.81 -6.23
N PHE A 217 21.53 -3.34 -6.16
CA PHE A 217 21.00 -4.17 -7.24
C PHE A 217 20.75 -3.35 -8.50
N LEU A 218 20.05 -2.19 -8.41
CA LEU A 218 19.71 -1.38 -9.57
C LEU A 218 20.95 -0.74 -10.28
N THR A 219 22.04 -0.57 -9.57
CA THR A 219 23.31 -0.12 -10.18
C THR A 219 24.19 -1.24 -10.69
N SER A 220 23.88 -2.51 -10.32
CA SER A 220 24.70 -3.67 -10.67
C SER A 220 24.55 -4.09 -12.14
N LYS A 221 25.55 -4.81 -12.64
CA LYS A 221 25.50 -5.44 -13.97
C LYS A 221 24.45 -6.56 -14.08
N LYS A 222 23.86 -7.00 -12.97
CA LYS A 222 22.83 -8.05 -12.94
C LYS A 222 21.42 -7.50 -13.25
N ALA A 223 21.19 -6.19 -13.07
CA ALA A 223 19.93 -5.54 -13.40
C ALA A 223 19.82 -5.37 -14.93
N SER A 224 18.64 -5.67 -15.48
CA SER A 224 18.31 -5.38 -16.88
C SER A 224 17.93 -3.90 -17.07
N LEU A 225 17.27 -3.32 -16.07
CA LEU A 225 16.96 -1.92 -15.95
C LEU A 225 17.87 -1.33 -14.87
N ARG A 226 18.82 -0.48 -15.29
CA ARG A 226 19.83 0.08 -14.38
C ARG A 226 19.58 1.55 -14.08
N LEU A 227 19.89 1.93 -12.86
CA LEU A 227 20.01 3.33 -12.47
C LEU A 227 21.38 3.84 -12.92
N GLU A 228 21.44 4.47 -14.07
CA GLU A 228 22.66 5.02 -14.65
C GLU A 228 22.66 6.53 -14.62
N TYR A 229 23.81 7.14 -14.32
CA TYR A 229 23.94 8.59 -14.13
C TYR A 229 23.41 9.42 -15.31
N HIS A 230 23.60 8.96 -16.53
CA HIS A 230 23.15 9.71 -17.72
C HIS A 230 21.62 9.77 -17.88
N TYR A 231 20.86 8.84 -17.24
CA TYR A 231 19.41 8.86 -17.19
C TYR A 231 18.84 9.71 -16.05
N ILE A 232 19.68 10.18 -15.10
CA ILE A 232 19.29 11.06 -14.00
C ILE A 232 19.14 12.47 -14.53
N LYS A 233 18.12 12.71 -15.34
CA LYS A 233 17.79 13.99 -15.93
C LYS A 233 16.28 14.17 -15.93
N LEU A 234 15.82 15.38 -15.55
CA LEU A 234 14.39 15.68 -15.49
C LEU A 234 13.81 15.82 -16.91
N HIS A 235 12.90 14.93 -17.24
CA HIS A 235 12.11 14.96 -18.48
C HIS A 235 10.65 15.22 -18.15
N LYS A 236 10.14 16.44 -18.43
CA LYS A 236 8.77 16.87 -18.09
C LYS A 236 7.70 15.86 -18.53
N GLY A 237 7.80 15.30 -19.73
CA GLY A 237 6.81 14.33 -20.22
C GLY A 237 6.81 13.02 -19.43
N ILE A 238 7.98 12.55 -18.99
CA ILE A 238 8.11 11.33 -18.16
C ILE A 238 7.56 11.60 -16.77
N ILE A 239 7.95 12.71 -16.16
CA ILE A 239 7.47 13.14 -14.84
C ILE A 239 5.95 13.20 -14.83
N LEU A 240 5.34 13.90 -15.79
CA LEU A 240 3.89 14.01 -15.89
C LEU A 240 3.21 12.64 -16.05
N SER A 241 3.83 11.72 -16.79
CA SER A 241 3.29 10.37 -16.95
C SER A 241 3.35 9.57 -15.64
N ILE A 242 4.48 9.64 -14.91
CA ILE A 242 4.63 9.01 -13.59
C ILE A 242 3.61 9.58 -12.60
N LEU A 243 3.50 10.90 -12.51
CA LEU A 243 2.56 11.58 -11.63
C LEU A 243 1.11 11.20 -11.99
N ALA A 244 0.75 11.26 -13.28
CA ALA A 244 -0.61 10.97 -13.72
C ALA A 244 -1.06 9.55 -13.33
N LEU A 245 -0.18 8.54 -13.48
CA LEU A 245 -0.51 7.16 -13.13
C LEU A 245 -0.41 6.91 -11.62
N GLY A 246 0.56 7.54 -10.96
CA GLY A 246 0.82 7.39 -9.53
C GLY A 246 -0.16 8.12 -8.60
N VAL A 247 -0.89 9.12 -9.11
CA VAL A 247 -1.91 9.84 -8.31
C VAL A 247 -3.01 8.90 -7.80
N SER A 248 -3.40 7.86 -8.55
CA SER A 248 -4.42 6.91 -8.10
C SER A 248 -4.00 6.13 -6.84
N PRO A 249 -2.86 5.42 -6.82
CA PRO A 249 -2.38 4.76 -5.59
C PRO A 249 -2.07 5.75 -4.46
N PHE A 250 -1.61 6.96 -4.78
CA PHE A 250 -1.44 8.02 -3.78
C PHE A 250 -2.75 8.40 -3.10
N ILE A 251 -3.82 8.67 -3.87
CA ILE A 251 -5.14 8.98 -3.32
C ILE A 251 -5.62 7.82 -2.43
N MET A 252 -5.46 6.59 -2.89
CA MET A 252 -5.89 5.42 -2.13
C MET A 252 -5.15 5.31 -0.78
N ALA A 253 -3.85 5.55 -0.74
CA ALA A 253 -3.06 5.48 0.48
C ALA A 253 -3.29 6.71 1.39
N SER A 254 -3.25 7.92 0.86
CA SER A 254 -3.38 9.16 1.64
C SER A 254 -4.78 9.37 2.22
N THR A 255 -5.83 8.89 1.55
CA THR A 255 -7.20 9.01 2.05
C THR A 255 -7.54 7.98 3.13
N GLU A 256 -6.72 6.97 3.38
CA GLU A 256 -6.96 5.94 4.40
C GLU A 256 -7.11 6.57 5.79
N SER A 257 -6.18 7.45 6.17
CA SER A 257 -6.21 8.15 7.45
C SER A 257 -7.42 9.08 7.58
N LEU A 258 -7.78 9.79 6.51
CA LEU A 258 -8.94 10.67 6.49
C LEU A 258 -10.25 9.88 6.67
N VAL A 259 -10.37 8.76 5.98
CA VAL A 259 -11.52 7.86 6.12
C VAL A 259 -11.62 7.31 7.54
N GLY A 260 -10.49 6.84 8.10
CA GLY A 260 -10.44 6.37 9.48
C GLY A 260 -10.92 7.44 10.47
N PHE A 261 -10.47 8.68 10.30
CA PHE A 261 -10.92 9.81 11.12
C PHE A 261 -12.43 10.05 11.00
N VAL A 262 -12.96 10.10 9.78
CA VAL A 262 -14.42 10.34 9.54
C VAL A 262 -15.27 9.23 10.15
N LEU A 263 -14.89 7.97 9.97
CA LEU A 263 -15.63 6.83 10.52
C LEU A 263 -15.59 6.82 12.05
N ASN A 264 -14.41 7.02 12.66
CA ASN A 264 -14.25 7.05 14.11
C ASN A 264 -15.06 8.19 14.73
N SER A 265 -14.92 9.44 14.22
CA SER A 265 -15.66 10.60 14.72
C SER A 265 -17.18 10.46 14.54
N SER A 266 -17.61 9.71 13.53
CA SER A 266 -19.03 9.44 13.31
C SER A 266 -19.57 8.42 14.30
N LEU A 267 -18.76 7.40 14.67
CA LEU A 267 -19.14 6.34 15.61
C LEU A 267 -19.03 6.76 17.08
N GLU A 268 -18.07 7.61 17.43
CA GLU A 268 -17.84 8.11 18.78
C GLU A 268 -19.13 8.67 19.41
N LYS A 269 -19.97 9.32 18.60
CA LYS A 269 -21.28 9.86 19.03
C LYS A 269 -22.26 8.80 19.51
N PHE A 270 -22.07 7.55 19.13
CA PHE A 270 -22.94 6.42 19.51
C PHE A 270 -22.34 5.58 20.65
N GLY A 271 -21.05 5.74 20.94
CA GLY A 271 -20.34 5.09 22.05
C GLY A 271 -19.03 4.40 21.61
N ASP A 272 -18.10 4.34 22.53
CA ASP A 272 -16.72 3.82 22.31
C ASP A 272 -16.68 2.36 21.87
N ILE A 273 -17.69 1.55 22.24
CA ILE A 273 -17.77 0.15 21.84
C ILE A 273 -17.87 -0.01 20.32
N TYR A 274 -18.54 0.94 19.64
CA TYR A 274 -18.66 0.92 18.17
C TYR A 274 -17.35 1.28 17.47
N VAL A 275 -16.60 2.22 18.07
CA VAL A 275 -15.24 2.55 17.58
C VAL A 275 -14.33 1.34 17.75
N SER A 276 -14.41 0.64 18.87
CA SER A 276 -13.66 -0.60 19.12
C SER A 276 -14.04 -1.72 18.14
N ALA A 277 -15.34 -1.87 17.84
CA ALA A 277 -15.80 -2.82 16.84
C ALA A 277 -15.27 -2.49 15.44
N LEU A 278 -15.23 -1.22 15.05
CA LEU A 278 -14.63 -0.77 13.80
C LEU A 278 -13.13 -1.15 13.72
N ALA A 279 -12.38 -0.95 14.81
CA ALA A 279 -10.96 -1.29 14.86
C ALA A 279 -10.70 -2.80 14.64
N ILE A 280 -11.54 -3.66 15.21
CA ILE A 280 -11.49 -5.12 14.97
C ILE A 280 -11.75 -5.42 13.47
N MET A 281 -12.79 -4.82 12.89
CA MET A 281 -13.13 -5.06 11.49
C MET A 281 -12.06 -4.55 10.52
N GLN A 282 -11.48 -3.37 10.80
CA GLN A 282 -10.35 -2.84 10.01
C GLN A 282 -9.13 -3.75 10.11
N SER A 283 -8.83 -4.29 11.29
CA SER A 283 -7.75 -5.26 11.47
C SER A 283 -8.01 -6.56 10.71
N ALA A 284 -9.24 -7.06 10.73
CA ALA A 284 -9.64 -8.22 9.93
C ALA A 284 -9.51 -7.96 8.41
N MET A 285 -9.83 -6.75 7.93
CA MET A 285 -9.64 -6.37 6.53
C MET A 285 -8.17 -6.44 6.08
N LEU A 286 -7.20 -6.21 6.96
CA LEU A 286 -5.78 -6.33 6.61
C LEU A 286 -5.41 -7.75 6.20
N ILE A 287 -6.04 -8.78 6.80
CA ILE A 287 -5.81 -10.19 6.45
C ILE A 287 -6.15 -10.46 4.98
N VAL A 288 -7.11 -9.74 4.42
CA VAL A 288 -7.54 -9.84 3.03
C VAL A 288 -6.74 -8.90 2.13
N SER A 289 -6.60 -7.64 2.53
CA SER A 289 -6.05 -6.59 1.66
C SER A 289 -4.54 -6.70 1.46
N VAL A 290 -3.78 -7.15 2.47
CA VAL A 290 -2.32 -7.28 2.40
C VAL A 290 -1.89 -8.33 1.38
N PRO A 291 -2.41 -9.58 1.37
CA PRO A 291 -2.10 -10.55 0.33
C PRO A 291 -2.53 -10.10 -1.07
N LEU A 292 -3.69 -9.46 -1.21
CA LEU A 292 -4.16 -8.94 -2.50
C LEU A 292 -3.23 -7.85 -3.05
N THR A 293 -2.67 -7.00 -2.18
CA THR A 293 -1.69 -5.98 -2.57
C THR A 293 -0.39 -6.61 -3.04
N GLY A 294 0.14 -7.59 -2.32
CA GLY A 294 1.32 -8.35 -2.73
C GLY A 294 1.10 -9.09 -4.06
N PHE A 295 -0.08 -9.71 -4.22
CA PHE A 295 -0.44 -10.40 -5.46
C PHE A 295 -0.48 -9.41 -6.66
N ALA A 296 -1.00 -8.21 -6.47
CA ALA A 296 -1.02 -7.17 -7.49
C ALA A 296 0.39 -6.72 -7.90
N GLN A 297 1.31 -6.56 -6.94
CA GLN A 297 2.70 -6.21 -7.22
C GLN A 297 3.41 -7.25 -8.10
N GLY A 298 2.98 -8.52 -8.04
CA GLY A 298 3.54 -9.59 -8.85
C GLY A 298 3.00 -9.62 -10.29
N PHE A 299 1.69 -9.46 -10.49
CA PHE A 299 1.13 -9.60 -11.84
C PHE A 299 1.18 -8.32 -12.68
N VAL A 300 1.18 -7.13 -12.06
CA VAL A 300 1.23 -5.85 -12.78
C VAL A 300 2.40 -5.76 -13.76
N PRO A 301 3.64 -6.13 -13.40
CA PRO A 301 4.75 -6.16 -14.35
C PRO A 301 4.53 -7.09 -15.55
N ILE A 302 3.88 -8.25 -15.33
CA ILE A 302 3.57 -9.21 -16.41
C ILE A 302 2.64 -8.57 -17.44
N VAL A 303 1.56 -7.94 -16.95
CA VAL A 303 0.58 -7.28 -17.82
C VAL A 303 1.23 -6.11 -18.56
N SER A 304 1.96 -5.25 -17.84
CA SER A 304 2.58 -4.05 -18.43
C SER A 304 3.60 -4.40 -19.51
N TYR A 305 4.42 -5.41 -19.26
CA TYR A 305 5.40 -5.91 -20.25
C TYR A 305 4.71 -6.44 -21.50
N ASN A 306 3.71 -7.33 -21.35
CA ASN A 306 3.00 -7.91 -22.48
C ASN A 306 2.14 -6.87 -23.22
N TYR A 307 1.65 -5.85 -22.52
CA TYR A 307 0.98 -4.71 -23.14
C TYR A 307 1.96 -3.92 -24.02
N GLY A 308 3.16 -3.62 -23.52
CA GLY A 308 4.21 -2.98 -24.28
C GLY A 308 4.67 -3.80 -25.50
N HIS A 309 4.73 -5.12 -25.34
CA HIS A 309 5.10 -6.08 -26.41
C HIS A 309 3.95 -6.38 -27.39
N HIS A 310 2.81 -5.69 -27.28
CA HIS A 310 1.61 -5.89 -28.12
C HIS A 310 1.04 -7.31 -28.11
N ASN A 311 1.30 -8.11 -27.05
CA ASN A 311 0.81 -9.48 -26.92
C ASN A 311 -0.57 -9.52 -26.25
N ARG A 312 -1.60 -9.34 -27.05
CA ARG A 312 -3.02 -9.27 -26.60
C ARG A 312 -3.47 -10.54 -25.88
N GLU A 313 -3.10 -11.71 -26.40
CA GLU A 313 -3.59 -12.96 -25.85
C GLU A 313 -3.03 -13.21 -24.46
N ARG A 314 -1.75 -12.89 -24.23
CA ARG A 314 -1.17 -12.99 -22.88
C ARG A 314 -1.76 -12.00 -21.89
N VAL A 315 -2.09 -10.78 -22.33
CA VAL A 315 -2.78 -9.79 -21.48
C VAL A 315 -4.18 -10.29 -21.08
N LYS A 316 -4.95 -10.88 -22.00
CA LYS A 316 -6.25 -11.49 -21.72
C LYS A 316 -6.15 -12.70 -20.78
N GLU A 317 -5.20 -13.60 -21.05
CA GLU A 317 -4.95 -14.78 -20.24
C GLU A 317 -4.60 -14.39 -18.81
N CYS A 318 -3.67 -13.44 -18.64
CA CYS A 318 -3.29 -12.93 -17.33
C CYS A 318 -4.49 -12.32 -16.59
N PHE A 319 -5.28 -11.48 -17.25
CA PHE A 319 -6.48 -10.88 -16.66
C PHE A 319 -7.48 -11.94 -16.19
N LYS A 320 -7.77 -12.93 -17.02
CA LYS A 320 -8.71 -14.01 -16.67
C LYS A 320 -8.27 -14.77 -15.41
N ILE A 321 -6.99 -15.12 -15.32
CA ILE A 321 -6.43 -15.84 -14.17
C ILE A 321 -6.47 -14.95 -12.91
N VAL A 322 -6.02 -13.69 -13.04
CA VAL A 322 -5.95 -12.73 -11.94
C VAL A 322 -7.33 -12.45 -11.36
N VAL A 323 -8.35 -12.21 -12.21
CA VAL A 323 -9.72 -11.98 -11.74
C VAL A 323 -10.24 -13.16 -10.96
N ILE A 324 -10.05 -14.37 -11.46
CA ILE A 324 -10.52 -15.58 -10.77
C ILE A 324 -9.84 -15.71 -9.41
N ILE A 325 -8.51 -15.57 -9.34
CA ILE A 325 -7.76 -15.74 -8.09
C ILE A 325 -8.15 -14.65 -7.09
N MET A 326 -8.11 -13.37 -7.49
CA MET A 326 -8.38 -12.26 -6.58
C MET A 326 -9.82 -12.24 -6.10
N PHE A 327 -10.77 -12.51 -7.00
CA PHE A 327 -12.17 -12.61 -6.63
C PHE A 327 -12.43 -13.79 -5.68
N SER A 328 -11.98 -15.00 -6.03
CA SER A 328 -12.21 -16.18 -5.21
C SER A 328 -11.58 -16.04 -3.82
N PHE A 329 -10.32 -15.58 -3.75
CA PHE A 329 -9.65 -15.35 -2.48
C PHE A 329 -10.40 -14.35 -1.59
N ASN A 330 -10.75 -13.20 -2.15
CA ASN A 330 -11.50 -12.17 -1.44
C ASN A 330 -12.88 -12.64 -1.01
N PHE A 331 -13.63 -13.24 -1.96
CA PHE A 331 -14.99 -13.73 -1.71
C PHE A 331 -15.02 -14.78 -0.61
N LEU A 332 -14.12 -15.77 -0.64
CA LEU A 332 -14.06 -16.82 0.37
C LEU A 332 -13.73 -16.28 1.76
N LEU A 333 -12.71 -15.41 1.87
CA LEU A 333 -12.31 -14.87 3.18
C LEU A 333 -13.36 -13.90 3.75
N ILE A 334 -13.89 -13.00 2.94
CA ILE A 334 -14.93 -12.06 3.42
C ILE A 334 -16.21 -12.82 3.77
N SER A 335 -16.64 -13.80 2.95
CA SER A 335 -17.78 -14.64 3.27
C SER A 335 -17.57 -15.42 4.56
N PHE A 336 -16.38 -15.96 4.79
CA PHE A 336 -16.04 -16.60 6.06
C PHE A 336 -16.19 -15.66 7.25
N MET A 337 -15.67 -14.43 7.15
CA MET A 337 -15.79 -13.44 8.21
C MET A 337 -17.25 -13.05 8.50
N ILE A 338 -18.06 -12.91 7.45
CA ILE A 338 -19.50 -12.59 7.59
C ILE A 338 -20.27 -13.76 8.20
N LEU A 339 -19.95 -15.00 7.85
CA LEU A 339 -20.63 -16.20 8.36
C LEU A 339 -20.21 -16.53 9.81
N PHE A 340 -18.98 -16.22 10.19
CA PHE A 340 -18.42 -16.52 11.49
C PHE A 340 -17.87 -15.28 12.22
N PRO A 341 -18.65 -14.18 12.37
CA PRO A 341 -18.18 -12.92 12.90
C PRO A 341 -17.72 -13.02 14.36
N SER A 342 -18.39 -13.83 15.19
CA SER A 342 -18.00 -14.06 16.57
C SER A 342 -16.63 -14.76 16.69
N LEU A 343 -16.32 -15.70 15.79
CA LEU A 343 -15.01 -16.36 15.74
C LEU A 343 -13.90 -15.36 15.36
N VAL A 344 -14.18 -14.49 14.41
CA VAL A 344 -13.23 -13.42 14.04
C VAL A 344 -13.02 -12.45 15.19
N ALA A 345 -14.10 -12.00 15.86
CA ALA A 345 -14.03 -11.07 16.98
C ALA A 345 -13.28 -11.68 18.18
N SER A 346 -13.52 -12.95 18.51
CA SER A 346 -12.87 -13.65 19.62
C SER A 346 -11.35 -13.81 19.46
N ALA A 347 -10.83 -13.69 18.23
CA ALA A 347 -9.38 -13.63 17.99
C ALA A 347 -8.75 -12.30 18.46
N PHE A 348 -9.54 -11.26 18.68
CA PHE A 348 -9.07 -9.93 19.07
C PHE A 348 -9.46 -9.55 20.50
N THR A 349 -10.54 -10.10 21.05
CA THR A 349 -11.07 -9.73 22.37
C THR A 349 -11.79 -10.89 23.04
N ASN A 350 -11.82 -10.84 24.39
CA ASN A 350 -12.63 -11.74 25.21
C ASN A 350 -13.90 -11.05 25.76
N ASP A 351 -14.12 -9.78 25.44
CA ASP A 351 -15.31 -9.01 25.88
C ASP A 351 -16.54 -9.48 25.07
N GLU A 352 -17.45 -10.15 25.74
CA GLU A 352 -18.67 -10.70 25.14
C GLU A 352 -19.56 -9.60 24.52
N THR A 353 -19.60 -8.40 25.14
CA THR A 353 -20.39 -7.27 24.65
C THR A 353 -19.84 -6.75 23.33
N LEU A 354 -18.50 -6.67 23.23
CA LEU A 354 -17.82 -6.25 22.02
C LEU A 354 -17.94 -7.31 20.92
N ILE A 355 -17.83 -8.61 21.26
CA ILE A 355 -18.01 -9.72 20.32
C ILE A 355 -19.43 -9.67 19.73
N GLU A 356 -20.45 -9.46 20.56
CA GLU A 356 -21.85 -9.37 20.11
C GLU A 356 -22.07 -8.15 19.22
N THR A 357 -21.46 -7.02 19.56
CA THR A 357 -21.51 -5.80 18.74
C THR A 357 -20.89 -6.06 17.36
N VAL A 358 -19.70 -6.66 17.30
CA VAL A 358 -19.04 -7.02 16.04
C VAL A 358 -19.89 -8.01 15.23
N ARG A 359 -20.53 -8.99 15.88
CA ARG A 359 -21.44 -9.93 15.22
C ARG A 359 -22.57 -9.24 14.48
N GLN A 360 -23.13 -8.19 15.05
CA GLN A 360 -24.24 -7.45 14.46
C GLN A 360 -23.80 -6.55 13.28
N VAL A 361 -22.63 -5.89 13.41
CA VAL A 361 -22.22 -4.85 12.45
C VAL A 361 -21.28 -5.37 11.35
N MET A 362 -20.55 -6.46 11.57
CA MET A 362 -19.60 -7.01 10.59
C MET A 362 -20.24 -7.36 9.24
N PRO A 363 -21.43 -8.00 9.19
CA PRO A 363 -22.09 -8.28 7.90
C PRO A 363 -22.47 -7.01 7.13
N ILE A 364 -22.81 -5.94 7.83
CA ILE A 364 -23.18 -4.64 7.25
C ILE A 364 -21.92 -3.98 6.67
N PHE A 365 -20.81 -3.98 7.43
CA PHE A 365 -19.57 -3.36 7.07
C PHE A 365 -18.87 -4.09 5.91
N LEU A 366 -18.74 -5.42 6.00
CA LEU A 366 -18.04 -6.24 5.02
C LEU A 366 -18.90 -6.69 3.83
N GLY A 367 -20.23 -6.50 3.89
CA GLY A 367 -21.15 -7.03 2.86
C GLY A 367 -20.79 -6.58 1.44
N GLY A 368 -20.51 -5.31 1.23
CA GLY A 368 -20.07 -4.78 -0.06
C GLY A 368 -18.67 -5.22 -0.46
N MET A 369 -17.85 -5.55 0.52
CA MET A 369 -16.47 -5.97 0.28
C MET A 369 -16.36 -7.40 -0.28
N THR A 370 -17.44 -8.17 -0.30
CA THR A 370 -17.47 -9.53 -0.91
C THR A 370 -17.03 -9.52 -2.36
N ILE A 371 -17.38 -8.49 -3.12
CA ILE A 371 -17.05 -8.35 -4.55
C ILE A 371 -15.82 -7.44 -4.78
N PHE A 372 -15.16 -6.99 -3.73
CA PHE A 372 -14.01 -6.07 -3.80
C PHE A 372 -12.81 -6.63 -4.57
N GLY A 373 -12.65 -7.96 -4.58
CA GLY A 373 -11.63 -8.64 -5.39
C GLY A 373 -11.72 -8.30 -6.88
N LEU A 374 -12.94 -8.09 -7.43
CA LEU A 374 -13.15 -7.65 -8.82
C LEU A 374 -12.61 -6.23 -9.02
N GLN A 375 -12.93 -5.30 -8.10
CA GLN A 375 -12.41 -3.93 -8.18
C GLN A 375 -10.89 -3.93 -8.16
N ARG A 376 -10.28 -4.67 -7.20
CA ARG A 376 -8.81 -4.74 -7.07
C ARG A 376 -8.16 -5.27 -8.35
N ALA A 377 -8.71 -6.34 -8.94
CA ALA A 377 -8.21 -6.89 -10.19
C ALA A 377 -8.32 -5.86 -11.33
N CYS A 378 -9.50 -5.30 -11.57
CA CYS A 378 -9.73 -4.34 -12.67
C CYS A 378 -8.93 -3.05 -12.49
N GLN A 379 -8.86 -2.50 -11.28
CA GLN A 379 -8.12 -1.25 -11.02
C GLN A 379 -6.61 -1.42 -11.22
N ASN A 380 -6.02 -2.52 -10.73
CA ASN A 380 -4.62 -2.79 -10.96
C ASN A 380 -4.32 -3.09 -12.44
N MET A 381 -5.27 -3.68 -13.17
CA MET A 381 -5.17 -3.82 -14.62
C MET A 381 -5.16 -2.46 -15.33
N PHE A 382 -5.99 -1.48 -14.92
CA PHE A 382 -5.92 -0.13 -15.47
C PHE A 382 -4.56 0.52 -15.21
N VAL A 383 -3.98 0.35 -14.03
CA VAL A 383 -2.63 0.83 -13.71
C VAL A 383 -1.60 0.14 -14.60
N ALA A 384 -1.66 -1.18 -14.72
CA ALA A 384 -0.75 -1.98 -15.54
C ALA A 384 -0.80 -1.61 -17.03
N LEU A 385 -1.98 -1.22 -17.52
CA LEU A 385 -2.22 -0.78 -18.90
C LEU A 385 -1.98 0.72 -19.10
N GLY A 386 -1.46 1.45 -18.11
CA GLY A 386 -1.19 2.87 -18.19
C GLY A 386 -2.43 3.78 -18.27
N GLN A 387 -3.61 3.30 -17.83
CA GLN A 387 -4.88 4.04 -17.93
C GLN A 387 -5.10 4.96 -16.71
N ALA A 388 -4.27 6.00 -16.59
CA ALA A 388 -4.23 6.91 -15.44
C ALA A 388 -5.59 7.53 -15.11
N LYS A 389 -6.28 8.11 -16.11
CA LYS A 389 -7.55 8.85 -15.89
C LYS A 389 -8.62 7.99 -15.24
N VAL A 390 -8.78 6.76 -15.72
CA VAL A 390 -9.80 5.85 -15.20
C VAL A 390 -9.43 5.38 -13.80
N SER A 391 -8.16 5.04 -13.58
CA SER A 391 -7.67 4.60 -12.27
C SER A 391 -7.87 5.68 -11.20
N VAL A 392 -7.56 6.95 -11.50
CA VAL A 392 -7.80 8.10 -10.62
C VAL A 392 -9.29 8.30 -10.35
N PHE A 393 -10.13 8.23 -11.39
CA PHE A 393 -11.58 8.36 -11.22
C PHE A 393 -12.13 7.31 -10.23
N ILE A 394 -11.74 6.04 -10.37
CA ILE A 394 -12.20 4.97 -9.48
C ILE A 394 -11.70 5.15 -8.04
N ALA A 395 -10.44 5.60 -7.86
CA ALA A 395 -9.90 5.87 -6.54
C ALA A 395 -10.68 6.99 -5.82
N LEU A 396 -10.98 8.09 -6.53
CA LEU A 396 -11.79 9.20 -6.01
C LEU A 396 -13.25 8.78 -5.77
N LEU A 397 -13.84 8.01 -6.70
CA LEU A 397 -15.21 7.54 -6.58
C LEU A 397 -15.43 6.78 -5.28
N ARG A 398 -14.56 5.82 -4.97
CA ARG A 398 -14.70 4.97 -3.79
C ARG A 398 -14.57 5.75 -2.48
N LYS A 399 -13.46 6.47 -2.30
CA LYS A 399 -13.09 7.05 -1.00
C LYS A 399 -13.67 8.45 -0.79
N VAL A 400 -13.59 9.32 -1.80
CA VAL A 400 -13.94 10.74 -1.66
C VAL A 400 -15.39 11.01 -2.03
N ILE A 401 -15.87 10.44 -3.14
CA ILE A 401 -17.20 10.74 -3.67
C ILE A 401 -18.29 9.92 -2.97
N LEU A 402 -18.00 8.64 -2.63
CA LEU A 402 -18.98 7.76 -2.01
C LEU A 402 -18.79 7.67 -0.50
N LEU A 403 -17.64 7.15 -0.04
CA LEU A 403 -17.49 6.77 1.36
C LEU A 403 -17.63 7.93 2.33
N ILE A 404 -16.88 9.02 2.14
CA ILE A 404 -16.93 10.16 3.06
C ILE A 404 -18.33 10.78 3.14
N PRO A 405 -19.01 11.12 2.01
CA PRO A 405 -20.36 11.64 2.08
C PRO A 405 -21.37 10.65 2.69
N LEU A 406 -21.29 9.36 2.33
CA LEU A 406 -22.20 8.37 2.90
C LEU A 406 -22.00 8.19 4.40
N ALA A 407 -20.75 8.20 4.89
CA ALA A 407 -20.45 8.10 6.31
C ALA A 407 -20.98 9.30 7.14
N LEU A 408 -21.19 10.45 6.51
CA LEU A 408 -21.77 11.65 7.15
C LEU A 408 -23.30 11.72 7.01
N ILE A 409 -23.85 11.18 5.93
CA ILE A 409 -25.27 11.29 5.58
C ILE A 409 -26.07 10.12 6.16
N LEU A 410 -25.64 8.87 5.96
CA LEU A 410 -26.40 7.68 6.36
C LEU A 410 -26.69 7.60 7.87
N PRO A 411 -25.78 8.02 8.77
CA PRO A 411 -26.08 8.01 10.20
C PRO A 411 -27.27 8.87 10.59
N ARG A 412 -27.62 9.87 9.80
CA ARG A 412 -28.81 10.72 10.06
C ARG A 412 -30.13 9.98 9.86
N PHE A 413 -30.13 8.93 9.02
CA PHE A 413 -31.33 8.14 8.70
C PHE A 413 -31.34 6.78 9.37
N MET A 414 -30.17 6.17 9.54
CA MET A 414 -30.02 4.80 10.02
C MET A 414 -29.34 4.69 11.38
N GLY A 415 -28.90 5.82 11.97
CA GLY A 415 -28.13 5.79 13.21
C GLY A 415 -26.74 5.13 13.02
N MET A 416 -26.26 4.44 14.05
CA MET A 416 -24.97 3.77 14.07
C MET A 416 -24.77 2.78 12.90
N PRO A 417 -25.73 1.90 12.52
CA PRO A 417 -25.57 1.02 11.37
C PRO A 417 -25.28 1.75 10.06
N GLY A 418 -25.71 3.01 9.92
CA GLY A 418 -25.47 3.83 8.75
C GLY A 418 -23.99 4.15 8.53
N VAL A 419 -23.20 4.27 9.61
CA VAL A 419 -21.74 4.49 9.49
C VAL A 419 -21.07 3.27 8.87
N TYR A 420 -21.40 2.08 9.33
CA TYR A 420 -20.85 0.84 8.80
C TYR A 420 -21.34 0.53 7.37
N ALA A 421 -22.62 0.82 7.10
CA ALA A 421 -23.21 0.65 5.79
C ALA A 421 -22.55 1.55 4.73
N ALA A 422 -22.00 2.71 5.13
CA ALA A 422 -21.30 3.61 4.23
C ALA A 422 -20.09 2.91 3.54
N GLU A 423 -19.29 2.15 4.29
CA GLU A 423 -18.16 1.37 3.71
C GLU A 423 -18.70 0.28 2.77
N GLY A 424 -19.66 -0.54 3.24
CA GLY A 424 -20.23 -1.63 2.41
C GLY A 424 -20.86 -1.12 1.11
N ILE A 425 -21.65 -0.05 1.15
CA ILE A 425 -22.28 0.53 -0.03
C ILE A 425 -21.23 1.15 -0.97
N SER A 426 -20.25 1.86 -0.41
CA SER A 426 -19.17 2.46 -1.20
C SER A 426 -18.34 1.39 -1.92
N ASP A 427 -17.98 0.33 -1.24
CA ASP A 427 -17.17 -0.77 -1.80
C ASP A 427 -17.95 -1.52 -2.89
N ALA A 428 -19.21 -1.85 -2.65
CA ALA A 428 -20.06 -2.51 -3.64
C ALA A 428 -20.24 -1.63 -4.90
N THR A 429 -20.58 -0.36 -4.71
CA THR A 429 -20.81 0.57 -5.82
C THR A 429 -19.53 0.78 -6.62
N ALA A 430 -18.39 1.00 -5.95
CA ALA A 430 -17.10 1.16 -6.62
C ALA A 430 -16.68 -0.11 -7.36
N ALA A 431 -16.92 -1.31 -6.79
CA ALA A 431 -16.61 -2.58 -7.45
C ALA A 431 -17.44 -2.78 -8.72
N ILE A 432 -18.74 -2.51 -8.67
CA ILE A 432 -19.64 -2.60 -9.82
C ILE A 432 -19.22 -1.59 -10.89
N CYS A 433 -19.05 -0.31 -10.53
CA CYS A 433 -18.65 0.73 -11.48
C CYS A 433 -17.29 0.42 -12.13
N CYS A 434 -16.30 0.01 -11.33
CA CYS A 434 -14.98 -0.35 -11.85
C CYS A 434 -15.05 -1.50 -12.85
N THR A 435 -15.79 -2.55 -12.50
CA THR A 435 -15.94 -3.75 -13.35
C THR A 435 -16.66 -3.41 -14.66
N LEU A 436 -17.72 -2.61 -14.60
CA LEU A 436 -18.46 -2.18 -15.80
C LEU A 436 -17.59 -1.30 -16.72
N ILE A 437 -16.89 -0.32 -16.15
CA ILE A 437 -15.96 0.52 -16.91
C ILE A 437 -14.88 -0.34 -17.55
N PHE A 438 -14.34 -1.31 -16.80
CA PHE A 438 -13.32 -2.21 -17.32
C PHE A 438 -13.86 -3.07 -18.46
N ALA A 439 -15.02 -3.67 -18.30
CA ALA A 439 -15.66 -4.50 -19.34
C ALA A 439 -15.87 -3.72 -20.66
N ILE A 440 -16.18 -2.42 -20.58
CA ILE A 440 -16.36 -1.55 -21.75
C ILE A 440 -15.01 -1.13 -22.34
N GLN A 441 -14.03 -0.77 -21.51
CA GLN A 441 -12.77 -0.18 -21.98
C GLN A 441 -11.71 -1.21 -22.36
N PHE A 442 -11.65 -2.35 -21.68
CA PHE A 442 -10.63 -3.36 -21.92
C PHE A 442 -10.59 -3.88 -23.36
N PRO A 443 -11.73 -4.21 -24.01
CA PRO A 443 -11.72 -4.58 -25.44
C PRO A 443 -11.21 -3.45 -26.33
N ARG A 444 -11.52 -2.19 -26.00
CA ARG A 444 -11.06 -1.02 -26.78
C ARG A 444 -9.56 -0.81 -26.63
N ILE A 445 -9.01 -1.00 -25.42
CA ILE A 445 -7.57 -0.92 -25.15
C ILE A 445 -6.83 -2.02 -25.93
N LEU A 446 -7.35 -3.24 -25.88
CA LEU A 446 -6.76 -4.35 -26.62
C LEU A 446 -6.79 -4.15 -28.15
N ARG A 447 -7.80 -3.50 -28.70
CA ARG A 447 -7.85 -3.19 -30.14
C ARG A 447 -6.75 -2.23 -30.56
N LYS A 448 -6.30 -1.33 -29.68
CA LYS A 448 -5.21 -0.38 -29.95
C LYS A 448 -3.81 -1.01 -29.89
N MET A 449 -3.70 -2.26 -29.49
CA MET A 449 -2.44 -3.02 -29.48
C MET A 449 -2.12 -3.67 -30.86
N VAL A 450 -2.82 -3.28 -31.92
CA VAL A 450 -2.57 -3.78 -33.28
C VAL A 450 -1.60 -2.87 -34.01
#